data_7e03adf65a3e8924de6c537f77570418
#
_entry.id   7e03adf65a3e8924de6c537f77570418
#
_cell.length_a   1.000
_cell.length_b   1.000
_cell.length_c   1.000
_cell.angle_alpha   90.00
_cell.angle_beta   90.00
_cell.angle_gamma   90.00
#
_symmetry.space_group_name_H-M   'P 1'
#
loop_
_entity.id
_entity.type
_entity.pdbx_description
1 polymer ?
#
loop_
_entity_poly.entity_id
_entity_poly.type
_entity_poly.pdbx_seq_one_letter_code
_entity_poly.pdbx_strand_id
1 'polypeptide(L)'
;MGDDLLCADLAAAAGCPVLTDPESLDRASRDETEDLRFRPLCVAEPRSTAEVSAVLRWAHAHGIPVTPAGARTGLSGGALAAHGGIALSLRRMDAIVCIDEVNHQVRVQPGVIVQVLQEAVAAQGLFYAVDPASRGSCTIGGNIAENSGGPRAVKYGVTKDWVLNLEAVLADGTVVRTGADTLKNSTGYNLTQLLVGSEGTLAVITEATLKLLPLPTHTALLLAPFPSALAACQAVAAIFQAGVVPSALEFMEREAVEIGRAHV
;
A
#
# COMPACT_ATOMS: atom_id res chain seq x y z
N MET A 1 25.12 -7.30 -24.04
CA MET A 1 25.30 -8.24 -22.91
C MET A 1 24.04 -9.08 -22.91
N GLY A 2 24.10 -10.40 -22.79
CA GLY A 2 22.86 -11.22 -22.73
C GLY A 2 22.11 -10.97 -21.43
N ASP A 3 20.80 -11.19 -21.41
CA ASP A 3 19.92 -10.93 -20.25
C ASP A 3 20.42 -11.62 -18.96
N ASP A 4 20.93 -12.83 -19.07
CA ASP A 4 21.46 -13.60 -17.90
C ASP A 4 22.69 -12.92 -17.28
N LEU A 5 23.59 -12.36 -18.10
CA LEU A 5 24.77 -11.64 -17.61
C LEU A 5 24.36 -10.33 -16.92
N LEU A 6 23.35 -9.66 -17.46
CA LEU A 6 22.81 -8.42 -16.91
C LEU A 6 22.16 -8.66 -15.53
N CYS A 7 21.39 -9.73 -15.41
CA CYS A 7 20.76 -10.13 -14.14
C CYS A 7 21.78 -10.56 -13.09
N ALA A 8 22.86 -11.25 -13.49
CA ALA A 8 23.94 -11.65 -12.59
C ALA A 8 24.74 -10.42 -12.08
N ASP A 9 25.00 -9.45 -12.95
CA ASP A 9 25.66 -8.20 -12.59
C ASP A 9 24.79 -7.36 -11.61
N LEU A 10 23.49 -7.27 -11.87
CA LEU A 10 22.54 -6.65 -10.94
C LEU A 10 22.56 -7.33 -9.57
N ALA A 11 22.52 -8.67 -9.53
CA ALA A 11 22.52 -9.41 -8.27
C ALA A 11 23.81 -9.16 -7.46
N ALA A 12 24.94 -9.11 -8.13
CA ALA A 12 26.23 -8.80 -7.51
C ALA A 12 26.30 -7.36 -7.00
N ALA A 13 25.79 -6.39 -7.77
CA ALA A 13 25.82 -4.98 -7.42
C ALA A 13 24.83 -4.63 -6.30
N ALA A 14 23.64 -5.23 -6.32
CA ALA A 14 22.58 -4.94 -5.37
C ALA A 14 22.67 -5.75 -4.06
N GLY A 15 23.33 -6.89 -4.07
CA GLY A 15 23.46 -7.77 -2.90
C GLY A 15 22.14 -8.44 -2.47
N CYS A 16 21.12 -8.40 -3.33
CA CYS A 16 19.81 -9.02 -3.08
C CYS A 16 19.51 -10.13 -4.08
N PRO A 17 18.56 -11.05 -3.78
CA PRO A 17 18.12 -12.05 -4.73
C PRO A 17 17.53 -11.41 -6.00
N VAL A 18 17.95 -11.92 -7.17
CA VAL A 18 17.42 -11.58 -8.48
C VAL A 18 16.95 -12.88 -9.14
N LEU A 19 15.63 -12.98 -9.33
CA LEU A 19 14.97 -14.18 -9.83
C LEU A 19 14.73 -14.05 -11.34
N THR A 20 15.10 -15.09 -12.08
CA THR A 20 14.93 -15.17 -13.55
C THR A 20 14.17 -16.42 -13.97
N ASP A 21 13.78 -17.27 -13.01
CA ASP A 21 13.03 -18.48 -13.29
C ASP A 21 11.63 -18.16 -13.85
N PRO A 22 11.10 -19.03 -14.75
CA PRO A 22 9.85 -18.78 -15.44
C PRO A 22 8.66 -18.56 -14.51
N GLU A 23 8.60 -19.22 -13.36
CA GLU A 23 7.50 -19.12 -12.40
C GLU A 23 7.50 -17.76 -11.70
N SER A 24 8.65 -17.28 -11.26
CA SER A 24 8.80 -15.96 -10.64
C SER A 24 8.47 -14.84 -11.61
N LEU A 25 8.91 -14.95 -12.87
CA LEU A 25 8.60 -13.98 -13.92
C LEU A 25 7.10 -14.01 -14.29
N ASP A 26 6.46 -15.18 -14.34
CA ASP A 26 5.01 -15.27 -14.61
C ASP A 26 4.20 -14.63 -13.48
N ARG A 27 4.52 -14.91 -12.22
CA ARG A 27 3.89 -14.26 -11.06
C ARG A 27 4.07 -12.74 -11.08
N ALA A 28 5.23 -12.26 -11.51
CA ALA A 28 5.52 -10.84 -11.61
C ALA A 28 4.89 -10.15 -12.82
N SER A 29 4.40 -10.91 -13.80
CA SER A 29 3.84 -10.39 -15.05
C SER A 29 2.40 -9.91 -14.94
N ARG A 30 1.71 -10.19 -13.83
CA ARG A 30 0.28 -9.92 -13.63
C ARG A 30 -0.01 -9.34 -12.24
N ASP A 31 -1.12 -8.65 -12.11
CA ASP A 31 -1.77 -8.24 -10.87
C ASP A 31 -3.26 -8.61 -10.96
N GLU A 32 -4.13 -7.94 -10.20
CA GLU A 32 -5.58 -8.15 -10.26
C GLU A 32 -6.25 -7.37 -11.42
N THR A 33 -5.48 -6.70 -12.27
CA THR A 33 -6.00 -6.08 -13.50
C THR A 33 -6.29 -7.18 -14.53
N GLU A 34 -7.53 -7.30 -14.97
CA GLU A 34 -7.93 -8.29 -15.97
C GLU A 34 -7.18 -8.05 -17.30
N ASP A 35 -6.81 -9.14 -17.97
CA ASP A 35 -6.24 -9.18 -19.33
C ASP A 35 -4.87 -8.55 -19.55
N LEU A 36 -4.24 -7.95 -18.52
CA LEU A 36 -2.90 -7.35 -18.67
C LEU A 36 -1.81 -8.33 -18.20
N ARG A 37 -0.81 -8.52 -19.08
CA ARG A 37 0.40 -9.29 -18.76
C ARG A 37 1.63 -8.64 -19.37
N PHE A 38 2.58 -8.29 -18.48
CA PHE A 38 3.86 -7.73 -18.88
C PHE A 38 5.00 -8.43 -18.15
N ARG A 39 5.72 -9.30 -18.86
CA ARG A 39 6.81 -10.08 -18.28
C ARG A 39 8.04 -9.20 -18.06
N PRO A 40 8.54 -9.07 -16.82
CA PRO A 40 9.77 -8.35 -16.55
C PRO A 40 11.00 -9.14 -17.01
N LEU A 41 12.14 -8.44 -17.11
CA LEU A 41 13.45 -9.06 -17.33
C LEU A 41 13.84 -9.98 -16.14
N CYS A 42 13.63 -9.47 -14.92
CA CYS A 42 13.89 -10.19 -13.68
C CYS A 42 13.05 -9.63 -12.52
N VAL A 43 13.05 -10.34 -11.40
CA VAL A 43 12.44 -9.90 -10.15
C VAL A 43 13.55 -9.71 -9.11
N ALA A 44 13.76 -8.46 -8.65
CA ALA A 44 14.67 -8.18 -7.54
C ALA A 44 13.88 -8.18 -6.22
N GLU A 45 14.40 -8.85 -5.20
CA GLU A 45 13.75 -8.99 -3.89
C GLU A 45 14.61 -8.44 -2.74
N PRO A 46 14.75 -7.11 -2.61
CA PRO A 46 15.50 -6.50 -1.53
C PRO A 46 14.85 -6.74 -0.16
N ARG A 47 15.68 -6.66 0.90
CA ARG A 47 15.28 -6.75 2.31
C ARG A 47 15.61 -5.49 3.10
N SER A 48 16.25 -4.52 2.47
CA SER A 48 16.68 -3.28 3.12
C SER A 48 16.65 -2.10 2.16
N THR A 49 16.57 -0.89 2.72
CA THR A 49 16.69 0.36 1.97
C THR A 49 18.00 0.45 1.20
N ALA A 50 19.09 -0.08 1.76
CA ALA A 50 20.39 -0.11 1.09
C ALA A 50 20.37 -0.96 -0.18
N GLU A 51 19.74 -2.13 -0.14
CA GLU A 51 19.58 -2.99 -1.31
C GLU A 51 18.66 -2.35 -2.37
N VAL A 52 17.54 -1.70 -1.96
CA VAL A 52 16.67 -0.94 -2.87
C VAL A 52 17.48 0.17 -3.56
N SER A 53 18.26 0.94 -2.78
CA SER A 53 19.12 2.00 -3.32
C SER A 53 20.15 1.46 -4.32
N ALA A 54 20.74 0.30 -4.04
CA ALA A 54 21.71 -0.33 -4.94
C ALA A 54 21.04 -0.80 -6.25
N VAL A 55 19.84 -1.42 -6.19
CA VAL A 55 19.06 -1.80 -7.39
C VAL A 55 18.75 -0.58 -8.23
N LEU A 56 18.22 0.50 -7.64
CA LEU A 56 17.83 1.70 -8.37
C LEU A 56 19.05 2.41 -8.99
N ARG A 57 20.15 2.54 -8.24
CA ARG A 57 21.40 3.12 -8.74
C ARG A 57 21.94 2.34 -9.93
N TRP A 58 21.95 1.02 -9.82
CA TRP A 58 22.39 0.14 -10.91
C TRP A 58 21.48 0.30 -12.13
N ALA A 59 20.17 0.25 -11.94
CA ALA A 59 19.19 0.40 -13.02
C ALA A 59 19.30 1.76 -13.71
N HIS A 60 19.45 2.84 -12.92
CA HIS A 60 19.66 4.19 -13.44
C HIS A 60 20.91 4.28 -14.32
N ALA A 61 22.03 3.72 -13.88
CA ALA A 61 23.29 3.72 -14.64
C ALA A 61 23.19 2.93 -15.96
N HIS A 62 22.32 1.93 -16.02
CA HIS A 62 22.12 1.09 -17.22
C HIS A 62 20.91 1.49 -18.07
N GLY A 63 20.13 2.52 -17.66
CA GLY A 63 18.92 2.96 -18.37
C GLY A 63 17.81 1.89 -18.37
N ILE A 64 17.75 1.04 -17.34
CA ILE A 64 16.78 -0.06 -17.26
C ILE A 64 15.58 0.39 -16.42
N PRO A 65 14.33 0.25 -16.94
CA PRO A 65 13.13 0.55 -16.16
C PRO A 65 12.98 -0.30 -14.90
N VAL A 66 12.46 0.29 -13.82
CA VAL A 66 12.13 -0.41 -12.59
C VAL A 66 10.67 -0.17 -12.24
N THR A 67 9.94 -1.25 -11.98
CA THR A 67 8.54 -1.19 -11.51
C THR A 67 8.47 -1.73 -10.08
N PRO A 68 8.27 -0.87 -9.08
CA PRO A 68 8.09 -1.33 -7.69
C PRO A 68 6.74 -2.04 -7.54
N ALA A 69 6.72 -3.10 -6.74
CA ALA A 69 5.53 -3.89 -6.50
C ALA A 69 5.44 -4.37 -5.05
N GLY A 70 4.25 -4.23 -4.46
CA GLY A 70 3.86 -4.87 -3.21
C GLY A 70 3.23 -6.25 -3.47
N ALA A 71 2.02 -6.44 -2.95
CA ALA A 71 1.27 -7.70 -3.09
C ALA A 71 0.55 -7.88 -4.45
N ARG A 72 0.56 -6.88 -5.33
CA ARG A 72 -0.10 -6.89 -6.65
C ARG A 72 -1.62 -7.06 -6.58
N THR A 73 -2.26 -6.52 -5.54
CA THR A 73 -3.71 -6.54 -5.34
C THR A 73 -4.42 -5.34 -5.98
N GLY A 74 -3.68 -4.48 -6.68
CA GLY A 74 -4.21 -3.31 -7.37
C GLY A 74 -4.92 -3.66 -8.68
N LEU A 75 -5.83 -2.79 -9.11
CA LEU A 75 -6.66 -2.93 -10.31
C LEU A 75 -6.31 -1.90 -11.40
N SER A 76 -5.22 -1.13 -11.21
CA SER A 76 -4.80 -0.06 -12.12
C SER A 76 -3.64 -0.44 -13.05
N GLY A 77 -3.04 -1.63 -12.84
CA GLY A 77 -1.86 -2.06 -13.58
C GLY A 77 -0.54 -1.42 -13.13
N GLY A 78 -0.55 -0.64 -12.03
CA GLY A 78 0.63 0.09 -11.55
C GLY A 78 1.80 -0.79 -11.11
N ALA A 79 1.53 -2.08 -10.79
CA ALA A 79 2.56 -3.05 -10.41
C ALA A 79 3.13 -3.83 -11.62
N LEU A 80 2.72 -3.52 -12.85
CA LEU A 80 3.10 -4.24 -14.06
C LEU A 80 4.27 -3.57 -14.76
N ALA A 81 5.27 -4.37 -15.16
CA ALA A 81 6.45 -3.90 -15.88
C ALA A 81 6.14 -3.63 -17.37
N ALA A 82 5.25 -2.67 -17.65
CA ALA A 82 4.74 -2.37 -18.99
C ALA A 82 5.86 -1.98 -19.99
N HIS A 83 6.98 -1.50 -19.49
CA HIS A 83 8.17 -1.16 -20.28
C HIS A 83 9.30 -2.19 -20.13
N GLY A 84 9.00 -3.40 -19.63
CA GLY A 84 10.00 -4.41 -19.31
C GLY A 84 10.87 -4.01 -18.10
N GLY A 85 12.11 -4.48 -18.07
CA GLY A 85 13.05 -4.15 -16.99
C GLY A 85 12.82 -4.95 -15.72
N ILE A 86 13.10 -4.33 -14.58
CA ILE A 86 13.14 -4.98 -13.27
C ILE A 86 11.80 -4.83 -12.56
N ALA A 87 11.17 -5.93 -12.16
CA ALA A 87 10.11 -5.91 -11.16
C ALA A 87 10.76 -5.90 -9.77
N LEU A 88 10.60 -4.81 -9.02
CA LEU A 88 11.17 -4.64 -7.69
C LEU A 88 10.15 -5.05 -6.63
N SER A 89 10.25 -6.27 -6.11
CA SER A 89 9.33 -6.82 -5.12
C SER A 89 9.73 -6.42 -3.71
N LEU A 90 8.90 -5.62 -3.04
CA LEU A 90 9.16 -5.15 -1.67
C LEU A 90 8.59 -6.09 -0.59
N ARG A 91 8.08 -7.25 -0.96
CA ARG A 91 7.40 -8.18 -0.03
C ARG A 91 8.30 -8.72 1.09
N ARG A 92 9.63 -8.70 0.89
CA ARG A 92 10.60 -9.17 1.89
C ARG A 92 10.99 -8.08 2.90
N MET A 93 10.51 -6.86 2.72
CA MET A 93 10.63 -5.76 3.68
C MET A 93 9.34 -5.69 4.50
N ASP A 94 9.11 -6.67 5.39
CA ASP A 94 7.83 -6.93 6.05
C ASP A 94 7.86 -6.77 7.57
N ALA A 95 8.83 -6.04 8.09
CA ALA A 95 8.97 -5.82 9.52
C ALA A 95 8.07 -4.68 10.03
N ILE A 96 7.35 -4.92 11.13
CA ILE A 96 6.85 -3.87 12.03
C ILE A 96 8.03 -3.47 12.91
N VAL A 97 8.63 -2.32 12.62
CA VAL A 97 9.90 -1.90 13.22
C VAL A 97 9.72 -1.48 14.68
N CYS A 98 8.66 -0.69 14.95
CA CYS A 98 8.35 -0.20 16.30
C CYS A 98 6.89 0.24 16.37
N ILE A 99 6.20 -0.13 17.44
CA ILE A 99 4.91 0.45 17.84
C ILE A 99 5.17 1.36 19.02
N ASP A 100 4.91 2.66 18.85
CA ASP A 100 5.06 3.69 19.89
C ASP A 100 3.69 3.99 20.50
N GLU A 101 3.41 3.35 21.61
CA GLU A 101 2.13 3.50 22.33
C GLU A 101 1.97 4.91 22.93
N VAL A 102 3.06 5.57 23.27
CA VAL A 102 3.04 6.90 23.90
C VAL A 102 2.67 7.98 22.89
N ASN A 103 3.24 7.90 21.68
CA ASN A 103 3.01 8.87 20.62
C ASN A 103 1.90 8.42 19.64
N HIS A 104 1.29 7.25 19.86
CA HIS A 104 0.30 6.65 18.98
C HIS A 104 0.78 6.59 17.53
N GLN A 105 1.90 5.94 17.32
CA GLN A 105 2.54 5.81 16.01
C GLN A 105 3.06 4.38 15.81
N VAL A 106 3.21 4.00 14.57
CA VAL A 106 3.90 2.75 14.20
C VAL A 106 4.84 3.01 13.05
N ARG A 107 6.04 2.46 13.13
CA ARG A 107 7.02 2.46 12.05
C ARG A 107 7.08 1.09 11.42
N VAL A 108 6.89 1.05 10.09
CA VAL A 108 6.71 -0.20 9.34
C VAL A 108 7.46 -0.18 8.02
N GLN A 109 7.85 -1.34 7.56
CA GLN A 109 8.36 -1.56 6.21
C GLN A 109 7.21 -1.77 5.20
N PRO A 110 7.43 -1.53 3.90
CA PRO A 110 6.39 -1.50 2.88
C PRO A 110 5.71 -2.86 2.62
N GLY A 111 6.37 -3.98 2.89
CA GLY A 111 5.85 -5.34 2.69
C GLY A 111 4.91 -5.84 3.79
N VAL A 112 4.74 -5.10 4.89
CA VAL A 112 3.82 -5.47 5.96
C VAL A 112 2.39 -5.53 5.42
N ILE A 113 1.69 -6.65 5.67
CA ILE A 113 0.27 -6.81 5.30
C ILE A 113 -0.59 -5.96 6.24
N VAL A 114 -1.58 -5.27 5.69
CA VAL A 114 -2.45 -4.35 6.44
C VAL A 114 -3.13 -5.02 7.62
N GLN A 115 -3.68 -6.21 7.43
CA GLN A 115 -4.34 -6.96 8.51
C GLN A 115 -3.36 -7.32 9.63
N VAL A 116 -2.15 -7.75 9.31
CA VAL A 116 -1.09 -8.06 10.29
C VAL A 116 -0.76 -6.82 11.12
N LEU A 117 -0.63 -5.65 10.48
CA LEU A 117 -0.44 -4.39 11.21
C LEU A 117 -1.61 -4.09 12.14
N GLN A 118 -2.86 -4.19 11.62
CA GLN A 118 -4.07 -3.91 12.41
C GLN A 118 -4.16 -4.81 13.65
N GLU A 119 -3.88 -6.09 13.52
CA GLU A 119 -3.87 -7.05 14.64
C GLU A 119 -2.77 -6.73 15.65
N ALA A 120 -1.56 -6.40 15.16
CA ALA A 120 -0.44 -6.07 16.05
C ALA A 120 -0.69 -4.80 16.89
N VAL A 121 -1.23 -3.74 16.28
CA VAL A 121 -1.53 -2.50 17.02
C VAL A 121 -2.76 -2.64 17.90
N ALA A 122 -3.75 -3.45 17.51
CA ALA A 122 -4.94 -3.72 18.32
C ALA A 122 -4.59 -4.48 19.61
N ALA A 123 -3.60 -5.37 19.58
CA ALA A 123 -3.09 -6.06 20.75
C ALA A 123 -2.50 -5.10 21.81
N GLN A 124 -2.16 -3.87 21.41
CA GLN A 124 -1.65 -2.80 22.28
C GLN A 124 -2.71 -1.69 22.53
N GLY A 125 -3.98 -1.97 22.27
CA GLY A 125 -5.08 -1.01 22.48
C GLY A 125 -5.10 0.15 21.48
N LEU A 126 -4.43 0.01 20.34
CA LEU A 126 -4.33 1.01 19.29
C LEU A 126 -5.08 0.59 18.02
N PHE A 127 -5.32 1.54 17.13
CA PHE A 127 -6.17 1.36 15.97
C PHE A 127 -5.58 2.02 14.73
N TYR A 128 -5.44 1.23 13.65
CA TYR A 128 -5.16 1.69 12.29
C TYR A 128 -6.40 1.50 11.43
N ALA A 129 -7.00 2.59 10.94
CA ALA A 129 -8.34 2.56 10.37
C ALA A 129 -8.41 2.21 8.89
N VAL A 130 -7.32 2.35 8.12
CA VAL A 130 -7.34 2.07 6.68
C VAL A 130 -7.63 0.59 6.44
N ASP A 131 -8.73 0.29 5.75
CA ASP A 131 -9.23 -1.09 5.59
C ASP A 131 -9.72 -1.38 4.17
N PRO A 132 -8.84 -1.39 3.16
CA PRO A 132 -9.23 -1.75 1.81
C PRO A 132 -9.80 -3.18 1.78
N ALA A 133 -10.63 -3.49 0.77
CA ALA A 133 -11.23 -4.82 0.61
C ALA A 133 -10.17 -5.94 0.60
N SER A 134 -8.98 -5.64 0.07
CA SER A 134 -7.82 -6.53 0.02
C SER A 134 -6.96 -6.54 1.31
N ARG A 135 -7.42 -6.00 2.44
CA ARG A 135 -6.61 -5.83 3.68
C ARG A 135 -5.86 -7.08 4.14
N GLY A 136 -6.43 -8.27 3.86
CA GLY A 136 -5.82 -9.56 4.21
C GLY A 136 -4.62 -9.96 3.35
N SER A 137 -4.37 -9.25 2.24
CA SER A 137 -3.32 -9.57 1.28
C SER A 137 -2.51 -8.36 0.82
N CYS A 138 -3.10 -7.15 0.79
CA CYS A 138 -2.40 -5.94 0.38
C CYS A 138 -1.34 -5.50 1.41
N THR A 139 -0.33 -4.79 0.93
CA THR A 139 0.79 -4.32 1.74
C THR A 139 0.72 -2.83 2.00
N ILE A 140 1.33 -2.38 3.10
CA ILE A 140 1.39 -0.95 3.48
C ILE A 140 2.01 -0.10 2.37
N GLY A 141 3.11 -0.56 1.75
CA GLY A 141 3.74 0.17 0.64
C GLY A 141 2.84 0.30 -0.57
N GLY A 142 2.07 -0.75 -0.91
CA GLY A 142 1.05 -0.69 -1.96
C GLY A 142 -0.05 0.31 -1.61
N ASN A 143 -0.56 0.28 -0.38
CA ASN A 143 -1.58 1.23 0.07
C ASN A 143 -1.08 2.68 0.03
N ILE A 144 0.17 2.93 0.38
CA ILE A 144 0.78 4.27 0.28
C ILE A 144 0.89 4.68 -1.19
N ALA A 145 1.39 3.80 -2.06
CA ALA A 145 1.55 4.08 -3.48
C ALA A 145 0.22 4.42 -4.17
N GLU A 146 -0.85 3.67 -3.87
CA GLU A 146 -2.19 3.86 -4.44
C GLU A 146 -3.04 4.89 -3.68
N ASN A 147 -2.60 5.36 -2.51
CA ASN A 147 -3.43 6.13 -1.58
C ASN A 147 -4.75 5.41 -1.27
N SER A 148 -4.68 4.13 -0.94
CA SER A 148 -5.84 3.25 -0.77
C SER A 148 -6.81 3.75 0.29
N GLY A 149 -8.11 3.57 0.02
CA GLY A 149 -9.20 3.76 0.97
C GLY A 149 -9.87 2.44 1.34
N GLY A 150 -11.05 2.54 1.94
CA GLY A 150 -11.90 1.41 2.30
C GLY A 150 -13.22 1.91 2.89
N PRO A 151 -14.09 1.01 3.38
CA PRO A 151 -15.40 1.40 3.95
C PRO A 151 -15.31 2.43 5.05
N ARG A 152 -14.22 2.44 5.81
CA ARG A 152 -13.98 3.38 6.91
C ARG A 152 -13.50 4.76 6.46
N ALA A 153 -13.24 4.97 5.17
CA ALA A 153 -12.76 6.25 4.64
C ALA A 153 -13.76 7.40 4.91
N VAL A 154 -15.04 7.11 5.00
CA VAL A 154 -16.10 8.08 5.31
C VAL A 154 -15.86 8.84 6.63
N LYS A 155 -15.21 8.22 7.61
CA LYS A 155 -14.86 8.84 8.89
C LYS A 155 -13.38 9.13 9.03
N TYR A 156 -12.55 8.21 8.58
CA TYR A 156 -11.14 8.18 8.93
C TYR A 156 -10.22 8.61 7.79
N GLY A 157 -10.79 8.94 6.62
CA GLY A 157 -10.01 9.28 5.43
C GLY A 157 -9.34 8.07 4.79
N VAL A 158 -8.38 8.35 3.93
CA VAL A 158 -7.63 7.37 3.14
C VAL A 158 -6.18 7.29 3.63
N THR A 159 -5.35 6.47 3.00
CA THR A 159 -3.95 6.21 3.45
C THR A 159 -3.15 7.49 3.71
N LYS A 160 -3.26 8.52 2.85
CA LYS A 160 -2.54 9.79 3.02
C LYS A 160 -2.82 10.49 4.35
N ASP A 161 -4.00 10.28 4.93
CA ASP A 161 -4.40 10.91 6.18
C ASP A 161 -3.74 10.25 7.39
N TRP A 162 -3.05 9.12 7.19
CA TRP A 162 -2.41 8.32 8.22
C TRP A 162 -0.88 8.36 8.16
N VAL A 163 -0.29 8.75 7.04
CA VAL A 163 1.17 8.79 6.85
C VAL A 163 1.75 10.08 7.44
N LEU A 164 2.63 9.95 8.42
CA LEU A 164 3.35 11.07 9.06
C LEU A 164 4.66 11.38 8.34
N ASN A 165 5.45 10.34 8.05
CA ASN A 165 6.67 10.46 7.27
C ASN A 165 6.96 9.20 6.46
N LEU A 166 7.88 9.31 5.53
CA LEU A 166 8.38 8.23 4.70
C LEU A 166 9.89 8.25 4.62
N GLU A 167 10.49 7.07 4.61
CA GLU A 167 11.79 6.85 3.99
C GLU A 167 11.55 6.31 2.59
N ALA A 168 12.20 6.90 1.60
CA ALA A 168 12.02 6.57 0.20
C ALA A 168 13.34 6.65 -0.57
N VAL A 169 13.40 5.93 -1.68
CA VAL A 169 14.57 5.92 -2.57
C VAL A 169 14.17 6.48 -3.92
N LEU A 170 14.87 7.52 -4.36
CA LEU A 170 14.68 8.14 -5.67
C LEU A 170 15.25 7.27 -6.79
N ALA A 171 14.91 7.58 -8.04
CA ALA A 171 15.31 6.80 -9.20
C ALA A 171 16.84 6.66 -9.37
N ASP A 172 17.62 7.63 -8.89
CA ASP A 172 19.10 7.61 -8.91
C ASP A 172 19.72 6.81 -7.74
N GLY A 173 18.88 6.23 -6.86
CA GLY A 173 19.30 5.51 -5.67
C GLY A 173 19.52 6.40 -4.44
N THR A 174 19.23 7.71 -4.51
CA THR A 174 19.31 8.60 -3.36
C THR A 174 18.23 8.29 -2.33
N VAL A 175 18.62 8.07 -1.08
CA VAL A 175 17.70 7.86 0.03
C VAL A 175 17.27 9.21 0.60
N VAL A 176 15.97 9.41 0.74
CA VAL A 176 15.39 10.63 1.30
C VAL A 176 14.42 10.29 2.44
N ARG A 177 14.29 11.21 3.40
CA ARG A 177 13.25 11.17 4.43
C ARG A 177 12.37 12.40 4.30
N THR A 178 11.06 12.21 4.45
CA THR A 178 10.05 13.28 4.34
C THR A 178 9.23 13.36 5.62
N GLY A 179 8.62 14.52 5.88
CA GLY A 179 7.74 14.68 7.03
C GLY A 179 8.47 14.71 8.38
N ALA A 180 7.77 14.33 9.42
CA ALA A 180 8.28 14.25 10.79
C ALA A 180 7.43 13.26 11.61
N ASP A 181 7.99 12.71 12.69
CA ASP A 181 7.29 11.82 13.64
C ASP A 181 6.36 12.60 14.59
N THR A 182 5.65 13.59 14.07
CA THR A 182 4.73 14.44 14.84
C THR A 182 3.45 14.72 14.06
N LEU A 183 2.32 14.81 14.78
CA LEU A 183 1.03 15.14 14.16
C LEU A 183 1.00 16.57 13.57
N LYS A 184 1.72 17.51 14.20
CA LYS A 184 1.80 18.88 13.71
C LYS A 184 3.14 19.09 13.00
N ASN A 185 3.09 19.18 11.68
CA ASN A 185 4.23 19.56 10.84
C ASN A 185 3.77 20.65 9.87
N SER A 186 4.16 21.91 10.12
CA SER A 186 3.76 23.07 9.31
C SER A 186 4.94 23.70 8.55
N THR A 187 6.09 23.03 8.52
CA THR A 187 7.32 23.58 7.93
C THR A 187 7.56 23.04 6.53
N GLY A 188 7.68 23.95 5.56
CA GLY A 188 8.05 23.63 4.17
C GLY A 188 6.95 22.94 3.36
N TYR A 189 7.34 22.39 2.22
CA TYR A 189 6.44 21.61 1.35
C TYR A 189 6.15 20.23 1.94
N ASN A 190 4.94 19.75 1.75
CA ASN A 190 4.55 18.41 2.18
C ASN A 190 4.97 17.36 1.15
N LEU A 191 6.23 16.97 1.16
CA LEU A 191 6.76 15.94 0.27
C LEU A 191 6.20 14.55 0.58
N THR A 192 5.81 14.29 1.84
CA THR A 192 5.14 13.04 2.22
C THR A 192 3.85 12.88 1.42
N GLN A 193 3.02 13.92 1.36
CA GLN A 193 1.75 13.90 0.62
C GLN A 193 1.97 13.86 -0.91
N LEU A 194 3.09 14.35 -1.41
CA LEU A 194 3.47 14.25 -2.82
C LEU A 194 3.77 12.80 -3.21
N LEU A 195 4.42 12.04 -2.33
CA LEU A 195 4.81 10.65 -2.58
C LEU A 195 3.64 9.67 -2.39
N VAL A 196 2.70 9.97 -1.47
CA VAL A 196 1.50 9.15 -1.29
C VAL A 196 0.58 9.29 -2.51
N GLY A 197 0.19 8.17 -3.11
CA GLY A 197 -0.61 8.17 -4.34
C GLY A 197 0.21 8.39 -5.63
N SER A 198 1.54 8.31 -5.54
CA SER A 198 2.42 8.46 -6.72
C SER A 198 2.62 7.17 -7.52
N GLU A 199 2.06 6.06 -7.07
CA GLU A 199 2.14 4.74 -7.72
C GLU A 199 3.59 4.29 -8.04
N GLY A 200 4.54 4.69 -7.18
CA GLY A 200 5.96 4.38 -7.38
C GLY A 200 6.66 5.18 -8.48
N THR A 201 5.99 6.15 -9.11
CA THR A 201 6.56 6.95 -10.21
C THR A 201 7.57 7.99 -9.75
N LEU A 202 7.53 8.42 -8.49
CA LEU A 202 8.42 9.43 -7.92
C LEU A 202 9.53 8.84 -7.07
N ALA A 203 9.22 7.79 -6.30
CA ALA A 203 10.18 7.12 -5.42
C ALA A 203 9.66 5.73 -5.00
N VAL A 204 10.58 4.90 -4.52
CA VAL A 204 10.26 3.60 -3.89
C VAL A 204 10.23 3.80 -2.37
N ILE A 205 9.08 3.53 -1.74
CA ILE A 205 8.91 3.63 -0.28
C ILE A 205 9.61 2.43 0.39
N THR A 206 10.45 2.70 1.38
CA THR A 206 11.19 1.67 2.12
C THR A 206 10.85 1.60 3.61
N GLU A 207 10.31 2.68 4.18
CA GLU A 207 9.80 2.73 5.54
C GLU A 207 8.72 3.81 5.64
N ALA A 208 7.73 3.62 6.50
CA ALA A 208 6.70 4.61 6.79
C ALA A 208 6.44 4.70 8.30
N THR A 209 6.25 5.92 8.80
CA THR A 209 5.65 6.15 10.11
C THR A 209 4.18 6.51 9.91
N LEU A 210 3.30 5.71 10.52
CA LEU A 210 1.85 5.87 10.45
C LEU A 210 1.32 6.32 11.81
N LYS A 211 0.37 7.26 11.83
CA LYS A 211 -0.35 7.60 13.05
C LYS A 211 -1.34 6.51 13.41
N LEU A 212 -1.63 6.39 14.71
CA LEU A 212 -2.62 5.49 15.27
C LEU A 212 -3.62 6.27 16.11
N LEU A 213 -4.77 5.66 16.38
CA LEU A 213 -5.76 6.15 17.33
C LEU A 213 -5.91 5.13 18.47
N PRO A 214 -6.50 5.51 19.61
CA PRO A 214 -6.97 4.54 20.58
C PRO A 214 -7.99 3.58 19.95
N LEU A 215 -7.91 2.29 20.32
CA LEU A 215 -8.83 1.28 19.84
C LEU A 215 -10.26 1.61 20.29
N PRO A 216 -11.25 1.67 19.39
CA PRO A 216 -12.65 1.88 19.76
C PRO A 216 -13.14 0.78 20.71
N THR A 217 -13.72 1.19 21.85
CA THR A 217 -14.19 0.26 22.89
C THR A 217 -15.55 -0.36 22.55
N HIS A 218 -16.33 0.28 21.67
CA HIS A 218 -17.67 -0.18 21.30
C HIS A 218 -17.85 -0.03 19.78
N THR A 219 -18.46 -1.05 19.19
CA THR A 219 -18.87 -1.04 17.79
C THR A 219 -20.32 -1.53 17.69
N ALA A 220 -21.14 -0.85 16.92
CA ALA A 220 -22.50 -1.28 16.60
C ALA A 220 -22.66 -1.36 15.09
N LEU A 221 -23.37 -2.39 14.62
CA LEU A 221 -23.75 -2.54 13.22
C LEU A 221 -25.26 -2.30 13.09
N LEU A 222 -25.65 -1.44 12.16
CA LEU A 222 -27.03 -1.20 11.82
C LEU A 222 -27.28 -1.61 10.35
N LEU A 223 -28.22 -2.53 10.14
CA LEU A 223 -28.73 -2.88 8.82
C LEU A 223 -30.09 -2.18 8.62
N ALA A 224 -30.19 -1.30 7.64
CA ALA A 224 -31.39 -0.53 7.34
C ALA A 224 -31.89 -0.84 5.93
N PRO A 225 -33.02 -1.57 5.76
CA PRO A 225 -33.63 -1.80 4.46
C PRO A 225 -34.36 -0.53 3.98
N PHE A 226 -34.24 -0.22 2.70
CA PHE A 226 -34.91 0.89 2.04
C PHE A 226 -35.75 0.40 0.84
N PRO A 227 -36.85 1.10 0.48
CA PRO A 227 -37.70 0.73 -0.64
C PRO A 227 -37.04 0.97 -2.01
N SER A 228 -36.01 1.80 -2.09
CA SER A 228 -35.27 2.09 -3.32
C SER A 228 -33.83 2.53 -3.03
N ALA A 229 -32.94 2.39 -4.03
CA ALA A 229 -31.58 2.91 -3.99
C ALA A 229 -31.54 4.42 -3.72
N LEU A 230 -32.45 5.19 -4.32
CA LEU A 230 -32.56 6.63 -4.08
C LEU A 230 -32.84 6.96 -2.61
N ALA A 231 -33.76 6.24 -1.97
CA ALA A 231 -34.07 6.45 -0.56
C ALA A 231 -32.88 6.10 0.35
N ALA A 232 -32.13 5.04 0.03
CA ALA A 232 -30.91 4.69 0.74
C ALA A 232 -29.82 5.77 0.60
N CYS A 233 -29.59 6.29 -0.60
CA CYS A 233 -28.65 7.38 -0.84
C CYS A 233 -29.06 8.68 -0.12
N GLN A 234 -30.36 9.01 -0.08
CA GLN A 234 -30.87 10.16 0.67
C GLN A 234 -30.66 10.02 2.18
N ALA A 235 -30.75 8.81 2.72
CA ALA A 235 -30.48 8.53 4.13
C ALA A 235 -29.02 8.85 4.52
N VAL A 236 -28.05 8.65 3.64
CA VAL A 236 -26.65 9.03 3.87
C VAL A 236 -26.53 10.52 4.16
N ALA A 237 -27.13 11.36 3.30
CA ALA A 237 -27.12 12.82 3.51
C ALA A 237 -27.83 13.22 4.83
N ALA A 238 -28.96 12.57 5.14
CA ALA A 238 -29.71 12.85 6.38
C ALA A 238 -28.90 12.48 7.64
N ILE A 239 -28.14 11.39 7.62
CA ILE A 239 -27.26 10.97 8.72
C ILE A 239 -26.21 12.06 9.00
N PHE A 240 -25.55 12.58 7.98
CA PHE A 240 -24.56 13.67 8.15
C PHE A 240 -25.20 14.97 8.58
N GLN A 241 -26.37 15.33 8.03
CA GLN A 241 -27.12 16.53 8.47
C GLN A 241 -27.54 16.44 9.93
N ALA A 242 -27.79 15.24 10.46
CA ALA A 242 -28.06 15.02 11.88
C ALA A 242 -26.79 15.08 12.77
N GLY A 243 -25.63 15.39 12.20
CA GLY A 243 -24.36 15.49 12.94
C GLY A 243 -23.73 14.15 13.30
N VAL A 244 -24.18 13.05 12.68
CA VAL A 244 -23.65 11.71 12.93
C VAL A 244 -22.64 11.37 11.84
N VAL A 245 -21.43 10.94 12.25
CA VAL A 245 -20.39 10.45 11.33
C VAL A 245 -20.15 8.96 11.61
N PRO A 246 -20.77 8.04 10.85
CA PRO A 246 -20.59 6.60 11.01
C PRO A 246 -19.14 6.20 10.71
N SER A 247 -18.65 5.14 11.37
CA SER A 247 -17.30 4.61 11.11
C SER A 247 -17.17 3.97 9.73
N ALA A 248 -18.27 3.45 9.17
CA ALA A 248 -18.38 2.94 7.83
C ALA A 248 -19.81 3.08 7.32
N LEU A 249 -19.99 3.23 6.01
CA LEU A 249 -21.28 3.18 5.33
C LEU A 249 -21.10 2.33 4.07
N GLU A 250 -21.92 1.27 3.96
CA GLU A 250 -21.92 0.38 2.82
C GLU A 250 -23.35 0.33 2.25
N PHE A 251 -23.45 0.48 0.94
CA PHE A 251 -24.67 0.30 0.18
C PHE A 251 -24.63 -1.02 -0.57
N MET A 252 -25.69 -1.80 -0.46
CA MET A 252 -25.87 -3.04 -1.19
C MET A 252 -27.22 -3.07 -1.88
N GLU A 253 -27.24 -3.36 -3.16
CA GLU A 253 -28.46 -3.63 -3.90
C GLU A 253 -28.99 -5.03 -3.57
N ARG A 254 -30.29 -5.24 -3.81
CA ARG A 254 -30.96 -6.52 -3.54
C ARG A 254 -30.25 -7.69 -4.23
N GLU A 255 -29.91 -7.51 -5.50
CA GLU A 255 -29.26 -8.55 -6.30
C GLU A 255 -27.89 -8.94 -5.71
N ALA A 256 -27.08 -7.97 -5.25
CA ALA A 256 -25.80 -8.24 -4.59
C ALA A 256 -25.99 -9.02 -3.28
N VAL A 257 -27.04 -8.72 -2.50
CA VAL A 257 -27.37 -9.46 -1.27
C VAL A 257 -27.83 -10.88 -1.57
N GLU A 258 -28.59 -11.08 -2.65
CA GLU A 258 -29.07 -12.40 -3.09
C GLU A 258 -27.91 -13.28 -3.57
N ILE A 259 -26.97 -12.74 -4.35
CA ILE A 259 -25.74 -13.44 -4.76
C ILE A 259 -24.92 -13.85 -3.54
N GLY A 260 -24.72 -12.96 -2.57
CA GLY A 260 -23.99 -13.27 -1.34
C GLY A 260 -24.63 -14.41 -0.52
N ARG A 261 -25.95 -14.49 -0.48
CA ARG A 261 -26.68 -15.57 0.20
C ARG A 261 -26.56 -16.92 -0.50
N ALA A 262 -26.33 -16.95 -1.80
CA ALA A 262 -26.14 -18.19 -2.56
C ALA A 262 -24.76 -18.83 -2.34
N HIS A 263 -23.84 -18.12 -1.70
CA HIS A 263 -22.45 -18.55 -1.44
C HIS A 263 -22.16 -18.81 0.05
N VAL A 264 -23.18 -18.77 0.90
CA VAL A 264 -23.13 -19.16 2.34
C VAL A 264 -23.86 -20.52 2.52
#